data_e40b0969fa384cabe02f5bf462996815
#
_entry.id   e40b0969fa384cabe02f5bf462996815
#
_cell.length_a   1.000
_cell.length_b   1.000
_cell.length_c   1.000
_cell.angle_alpha   90.00
_cell.angle_beta   90.00
_cell.angle_gamma   90.00
#
_symmetry.space_group_name_H-M   'P 1'
#
loop_
_entity.id
_entity.type
_entity.pdbx_description
1 polymer ?
#
loop_
_entity_poly.entity_id
_entity_poly.type
_entity_poly.pdbx_seq_one_letter_code
_entity_poly.pdbx_strand_id
1 'polypeptide(L)' 'MELKQFTITFNDNIKKALKKIDENKKGFLIVIDEKFKVLGTLTDGDIRRGLLQDKKL' A
#
# COMPACT_ATOMS: atom_id res chain seq x y z
N MET A 1 3.41 1.38 -17.73
CA MET A 1 3.22 1.34 -16.28
C MET A 1 1.80 0.87 -15.97
N GLU A 2 1.66 -0.16 -15.17
CA GLU A 2 0.35 -0.65 -14.77
C GLU A 2 -0.04 -0.07 -13.42
N LEU A 3 -1.23 0.51 -13.35
CA LEU A 3 -1.72 1.08 -12.09
C LEU A 3 -1.82 0.06 -10.97
N LYS A 4 -2.07 -1.20 -11.30
CA LYS A 4 -2.14 -2.29 -10.31
C LYS A 4 -0.90 -2.38 -9.43
N GLN A 5 0.27 -2.06 -9.98
CA GLN A 5 1.52 -2.15 -9.24
C GLN A 5 1.66 -1.04 -8.19
N PHE A 6 0.83 0.00 -8.30
CA PHE A 6 0.91 1.17 -7.44
C PHE A 6 -0.31 1.35 -6.56
N THR A 7 -1.28 0.43 -6.64
CA THR A 7 -2.52 0.54 -5.86
C THR A 7 -2.67 -0.61 -4.89
N ILE A 8 -3.33 -0.35 -3.78
CA ILE A 8 -3.70 -1.36 -2.81
C ILE A 8 -5.04 -0.99 -2.21
N THR A 9 -5.84 -2.01 -1.89
CA THR A 9 -7.16 -1.79 -1.32
C THR A 9 -7.04 -1.57 0.18
N PHE A 10 -7.88 -0.70 0.73
CA PHE A 10 -7.79 -0.32 2.15
C PHE A 10 -7.94 -1.49 3.12
N ASN A 11 -8.59 -2.59 2.70
CA ASN A 11 -8.73 -3.76 3.55
C ASN A 11 -7.66 -4.85 3.32
N ASP A 12 -6.66 -4.57 2.50
CA ASP A 12 -5.49 -5.43 2.36
C ASP A 12 -4.59 -5.28 3.59
N ASN A 13 -3.69 -6.23 3.77
CA ASN A 13 -2.80 -6.21 4.93
C ASN A 13 -1.44 -5.58 4.60
N ILE A 14 -0.69 -5.31 5.65
CA ILE A 14 0.63 -4.67 5.56
C ILE A 14 1.62 -5.51 4.76
N LYS A 15 1.58 -6.84 4.91
CA LYS A 15 2.50 -7.73 4.18
C LYS A 15 2.31 -7.60 2.67
N LYS A 16 1.06 -7.51 2.23
CA LYS A 16 0.76 -7.34 0.82
C LYS A 16 1.24 -5.98 0.31
N ALA A 17 1.08 -4.94 1.12
CA ALA A 17 1.55 -3.60 0.78
C ALA A 17 3.06 -3.58 0.63
N LEU A 18 3.78 -4.19 1.57
CA LEU A 18 5.23 -4.25 1.52
C LEU A 18 5.72 -4.99 0.29
N LYS A 19 5.08 -6.10 -0.05
CA LYS A 19 5.42 -6.86 -1.24
C LYS A 19 5.24 -6.03 -2.50
N LYS A 20 4.14 -5.29 -2.60
CA LYS A 20 3.87 -4.44 -3.77
C LYS A 20 4.89 -3.32 -3.91
N ILE A 21 5.26 -2.69 -2.81
CA ILE A 21 6.28 -1.64 -2.82
C ILE A 21 7.62 -2.19 -3.28
N ASP A 22 7.98 -3.37 -2.80
CA ASP A 22 9.21 -4.03 -3.20
C ASP A 22 9.19 -4.34 -4.70
N GLU A 23 8.06 -4.79 -5.22
CA GLU A 23 7.92 -5.13 -6.63
C GLU A 23 7.91 -3.90 -7.55
N ASN A 24 7.25 -2.82 -7.13
CA ASN A 24 7.15 -1.63 -7.99
C ASN A 24 8.37 -0.72 -7.90
N LYS A 25 9.18 -0.88 -6.86
CA LYS A 25 10.44 -0.15 -6.66
C LYS A 25 10.32 1.38 -6.65
N LYS A 26 9.12 1.88 -6.36
CA LYS A 26 8.87 3.32 -6.30
C LYS A 26 8.71 3.84 -4.87
N GLY A 27 8.59 2.93 -3.90
CA GLY A 27 8.53 3.31 -2.51
C GLY A 27 7.20 3.84 -2.01
N PHE A 28 6.15 3.75 -2.82
CA PHE A 28 4.83 4.21 -2.41
C PHE A 28 3.71 3.38 -3.05
N LEU A 29 2.54 3.48 -2.44
CA LEU A 29 1.31 2.90 -2.98
C LEU A 29 0.18 3.92 -2.84
N ILE A 30 -0.81 3.81 -3.72
CA ILE A 30 -2.05 4.58 -3.65
C ILE A 30 -3.11 3.67 -3.03
N VAL A 31 -3.70 4.11 -1.92
CA VAL A 31 -4.74 3.33 -1.26
C VAL A 31 -6.09 3.68 -1.87
N ILE A 32 -6.81 2.68 -2.32
CA ILE A 32 -8.11 2.86 -2.98
C ILE A 32 -9.19 2.06 -2.27
N ASP A 33 -10.44 2.46 -2.50
CA ASP A 33 -11.58 1.68 -2.05
C ASP A 33 -12.06 0.73 -3.16
N GLU A 34 -13.17 0.05 -2.90
CA GLU A 34 -13.74 -0.93 -3.82
C GLU A 34 -14.18 -0.32 -5.15
N LYS A 35 -14.39 0.98 -5.20
CA LYS A 35 -14.82 1.71 -6.39
C LYS A 35 -13.68 2.45 -7.07
N PHE A 36 -12.44 2.12 -6.70
CA PHE A 36 -11.23 2.78 -7.21
C PHE A 36 -11.12 4.24 -6.82
N LYS A 37 -11.82 4.65 -5.76
CA LYS A 37 -11.67 6.00 -5.25
C LYS A 37 -10.41 6.08 -4.41
N VAL A 38 -9.59 7.11 -4.63
CA VAL A 38 -8.34 7.31 -3.89
C VAL A 38 -8.65 7.76 -2.48
N LEU A 39 -8.16 6.99 -1.49
CA LEU A 39 -8.31 7.31 -0.08
C LEU A 39 -7.07 7.97 0.50
N GLY A 40 -5.91 7.74 -0.12
CA GLY A 40 -4.67 8.33 0.36
C GLY A 40 -3.47 7.64 -0.28
N THR A 41 -2.29 7.94 0.24
CA THR A 41 -1.06 7.33 -0.21
C THR A 41 -0.34 6.66 0.96
N LEU A 42 0.49 5.68 0.65
CA LEU A 42 1.20 4.90 1.65
C LEU A 42 2.65 4.79 1.19
N THR A 43 3.59 5.17 2.05
CA THR A 43 5.01 5.09 1.75
C THR A 43 5.63 3.86 2.40
N ASP A 44 6.85 3.52 1.96
CA ASP A 44 7.63 2.45 2.58
C ASP A 44 7.80 2.70 4.09
N GLY A 45 8.06 3.94 4.47
CA GLY A 45 8.20 4.31 5.89
C GLY A 45 6.92 4.09 6.68
N ASP A 46 5.76 4.44 6.10
CA ASP A 46 4.46 4.22 6.73
C ASP A 46 4.21 2.74 6.96
N ILE A 47 4.54 1.91 5.98
CA ILE A 47 4.35 0.47 6.07
C ILE A 47 5.24 -0.12 7.17
N ARG A 48 6.49 0.30 7.23
CA ARG A 48 7.43 -0.19 8.25
C ARG A 48 6.95 0.17 9.65
N ARG A 49 6.44 1.39 9.84
CA ARG A 49 5.86 1.79 11.12
C ARG A 49 4.62 0.97 11.45
N GLY A 50 3.80 0.68 10.44
CA GLY A 50 2.62 -0.17 10.61
C GLY A 50 2.97 -1.58 11.05
N LEU A 51 4.03 -2.16 10.50
CA LEU A 51 4.51 -3.49 10.90
C LEU A 51 4.95 -3.50 12.36
N LEU A 52 5.68 -2.46 12.77
CA LEU A 52 6.14 -2.36 14.16
C LEU A 52 4.99 -2.24 15.14
N GLN A 53 3.88 -1.65 14.71
CA GLN A 53 2.70 -1.44 15.54
C GLN A 53 1.63 -2.52 15.31
N ASP A 54 1.91 -3.47 14.44
CA ASP A 54 1.00 -4.56 14.09
C ASP A 54 -0.37 -4.04 13.61
N LYS A 55 -0.34 -2.99 12.81
CA LYS A 55 -1.56 -2.36 12.30
C LYS A 55 -1.91 -2.84 10.89
N LYS A 56 -3.21 -2.77 10.58
CA LYS A 56 -3.71 -2.95 9.22
C LYS A 56 -3.74 -1.60 8.51
N LEU A 57 -3.86 -1.65 7.21
CA LEU A 57 -3.95 -0.46 6.36
C LEU A 57 -5.21 0.39 6.63
#